data_1dfb97947b26ea184c44644e98e725d5
#
_entry.id   1dfb97947b26ea184c44644e98e725d5
#
_cell.length_a   1.000
_cell.length_b   1.000
_cell.length_c   1.000
_cell.angle_alpha   90.00
_cell.angle_beta   90.00
_cell.angle_gamma   90.00
#
_symmetry.space_group_name_H-M   'P 1'
#
loop_
_entity.id
_entity.type
_entity.pdbx_description
1 polymer ?
#
loop_
_entity_poly.entity_id
_entity_poly.type
_entity_poly.pdbx_seq_one_letter_code
_entity_poly.pdbx_strand_id
1 'polypeptide(L)'
;KNMTGLRQIVTTPALILTAVIGWATAPVTVAEVRWVEGQHYQTLTPQVAVGRGSDVVITEFFWYGCGHCYTFEPMLTAWGKQLPAGAVVQPSPAVWNDPMRMHAKAYYIADVLGVKETLHPVIFDAMHVQRKRLTSRLELRDLFEDHGVEPAQFDKAFDSFGVDSQVRQADARA
;
A
#
# COMPACT_ATOMS: atom_id res chain seq x y z
N LYS A 1 -37.72 72.98 65.24
CA LYS A 1 -36.40 73.56 64.88
C LYS A 1 -35.49 72.42 64.54
N ASN A 2 -35.11 72.42 63.31
CA ASN A 2 -34.48 71.34 62.57
C ASN A 2 -33.09 70.97 63.06
N MET A 3 -32.81 69.69 63.13
CA MET A 3 -31.46 69.17 63.11
C MET A 3 -31.37 67.98 62.16
N THR A 4 -30.75 68.22 61.06
CA THR A 4 -30.46 67.31 59.97
C THR A 4 -29.33 66.39 60.39
N GLY A 5 -29.61 65.10 60.56
CA GLY A 5 -28.59 64.05 60.79
C GLY A 5 -28.05 63.48 59.48
N LEU A 6 -26.79 63.73 59.18
CA LEU A 6 -26.07 63.22 58.03
C LEU A 6 -25.69 61.78 58.30
N ARG A 7 -26.30 60.83 57.57
CA ARG A 7 -25.88 59.41 57.57
C ARG A 7 -24.72 59.23 56.61
N GLN A 8 -23.59 58.94 57.14
CA GLN A 8 -22.44 58.48 56.38
C GLN A 8 -22.67 57.05 55.87
N ILE A 9 -22.68 56.86 54.58
CA ILE A 9 -22.71 55.56 53.95
C ILE A 9 -21.25 55.10 53.75
N VAL A 10 -20.88 54.09 54.57
CA VAL A 10 -19.58 53.42 54.45
C VAL A 10 -19.69 52.38 53.27
N THR A 11 -19.12 52.66 52.16
CA THR A 11 -19.01 51.74 51.09
C THR A 11 -17.77 50.88 51.26
N THR A 12 -17.93 49.60 51.60
CA THR A 12 -16.86 48.58 51.56
C THR A 12 -16.62 48.13 50.13
N PRO A 13 -15.37 48.17 49.61
CA PRO A 13 -15.05 47.59 48.30
C PRO A 13 -15.02 46.07 48.43
N ALA A 14 -15.89 45.38 47.68
CA ALA A 14 -15.85 43.94 47.52
C ALA A 14 -14.65 43.58 46.58
N LEU A 15 -13.64 42.93 47.13
CA LEU A 15 -12.56 42.31 46.39
C LEU A 15 -13.10 41.08 45.64
N ILE A 16 -13.30 41.19 44.32
CA ILE A 16 -13.61 40.08 43.44
C ILE A 16 -12.29 39.36 43.12
N LEU A 17 -12.08 38.22 43.77
CA LEU A 17 -10.96 37.31 43.52
C LEU A 17 -11.30 36.49 42.25
N THR A 18 -10.84 36.91 41.08
CA THR A 18 -10.94 36.14 39.84
C THR A 18 -9.93 35.00 39.87
N ALA A 19 -10.38 33.78 40.18
CA ALA A 19 -9.60 32.56 40.04
C ALA A 19 -9.44 32.25 38.53
N VAL A 20 -8.27 32.54 37.99
CA VAL A 20 -7.89 32.09 36.64
C VAL A 20 -7.56 30.60 36.73
N ILE A 21 -8.51 29.73 36.34
CA ILE A 21 -8.27 28.30 36.17
C ILE A 21 -7.44 28.14 34.87
N GLY A 22 -6.13 28.11 35.05
CA GLY A 22 -5.23 27.77 33.96
C GLY A 22 -5.42 26.29 33.57
N TRP A 23 -6.01 26.06 32.42
CA TRP A 23 -6.01 24.74 31.82
C TRP A 23 -4.59 24.43 31.36
N ALA A 24 -3.87 23.64 32.14
CA ALA A 24 -2.60 23.06 31.74
C ALA A 24 -2.89 22.03 30.62
N THR A 25 -2.77 22.44 29.37
CA THR A 25 -2.70 21.52 28.25
C THR A 25 -1.37 20.78 28.35
N ALA A 26 -1.38 19.60 28.98
CA ALA A 26 -0.23 18.71 28.91
C ALA A 26 0.02 18.35 27.43
N PRO A 27 1.27 18.49 26.91
CA PRO A 27 1.58 18.04 25.59
C PRO A 27 1.37 16.53 25.53
N VAL A 28 0.48 16.07 24.64
CA VAL A 28 0.38 14.64 24.31
C VAL A 28 1.66 14.30 23.57
N THR A 29 2.65 13.77 24.28
CA THR A 29 3.81 13.14 23.67
C THR A 29 3.32 11.84 23.00
N VAL A 30 3.03 11.89 21.71
CA VAL A 30 2.91 10.68 20.91
C VAL A 30 4.28 10.02 20.98
N ALA A 31 4.36 8.86 21.64
CA ALA A 31 5.58 8.07 21.65
C ALA A 31 5.90 7.72 20.19
N GLU A 32 6.96 8.31 19.66
CA GLU A 32 7.46 8.00 18.31
C GLU A 32 7.85 6.54 18.33
N VAL A 33 7.12 5.71 17.59
CA VAL A 33 7.44 4.28 17.44
C VAL A 33 8.75 4.20 16.69
N ARG A 34 9.83 4.03 17.42
CA ARG A 34 11.18 3.97 16.86
C ARG A 34 11.43 2.57 16.34
N TRP A 35 11.45 2.43 15.03
CA TRP A 35 11.83 1.18 14.37
C TRP A 35 13.30 0.88 14.61
N VAL A 36 13.64 -0.32 15.11
CA VAL A 36 14.98 -0.75 15.47
C VAL A 36 15.40 -1.91 14.57
N GLU A 37 16.55 -1.77 13.93
CA GLU A 37 17.15 -2.86 13.14
C GLU A 37 17.44 -4.08 14.01
N GLY A 38 17.17 -5.27 13.47
CA GLY A 38 17.29 -6.54 14.19
C GLY A 38 16.10 -6.89 15.08
N GLN A 39 15.19 -5.92 15.36
CA GLN A 39 13.94 -6.16 16.09
C GLN A 39 12.71 -5.98 15.21
N HIS A 40 12.68 -4.95 14.39
CA HIS A 40 11.52 -4.56 13.58
C HIS A 40 11.76 -4.73 12.09
N TYR A 41 13.00 -4.66 11.65
CA TYR A 41 13.41 -4.85 10.26
C TYR A 41 14.86 -5.36 10.20
N GLN A 42 15.26 -5.83 9.04
CA GLN A 42 16.66 -6.20 8.73
C GLN A 42 17.10 -5.49 7.46
N THR A 43 18.31 -4.94 7.48
CA THR A 43 18.92 -4.38 6.28
C THR A 43 19.43 -5.51 5.39
N LEU A 44 19.02 -5.52 4.12
CA LEU A 44 19.44 -6.52 3.16
C LEU A 44 20.90 -6.29 2.73
N THR A 45 21.68 -7.39 2.69
CA THR A 45 23.06 -7.38 2.20
C THR A 45 23.25 -8.53 1.22
N PRO A 46 23.54 -8.29 -0.07
CA PRO A 46 23.67 -6.97 -0.73
C PRO A 46 22.35 -6.20 -0.82
N GLN A 47 22.45 -4.89 -0.92
CA GLN A 47 21.26 -4.04 -1.11
C GLN A 47 20.58 -4.36 -2.45
N VAL A 48 19.27 -4.50 -2.43
CA VAL A 48 18.45 -4.65 -3.66
C VAL A 48 18.26 -3.26 -4.29
N ALA A 49 18.55 -3.15 -5.58
CA ALA A 49 18.31 -1.93 -6.32
C ALA A 49 16.80 -1.67 -6.41
N VAL A 50 16.33 -0.63 -5.75
CA VAL A 50 14.96 -0.16 -5.79
C VAL A 50 14.90 1.03 -6.74
N GLY A 51 14.45 0.83 -7.97
CA GLY A 51 14.15 1.88 -8.93
C GLY A 51 15.19 3.01 -9.09
N ARG A 52 14.95 3.90 -10.03
CA ARG A 52 15.71 5.14 -10.18
C ARG A 52 14.83 6.29 -9.70
N GLY A 53 15.18 6.90 -8.57
CA GLY A 53 14.44 8.04 -8.06
C GLY A 53 14.61 8.24 -6.57
N SER A 54 13.99 9.31 -6.06
CA SER A 54 13.97 9.65 -4.63
C SER A 54 12.80 8.99 -3.88
N ASP A 55 11.96 8.21 -4.57
CA ASP A 55 10.77 7.63 -3.99
C ASP A 55 11.09 6.45 -3.08
N VAL A 56 10.34 6.35 -1.99
CA VAL A 56 10.32 5.15 -1.15
C VAL A 56 9.49 4.08 -1.87
N VAL A 57 10.14 3.03 -2.33
CA VAL A 57 9.48 1.91 -3.00
C VAL A 57 9.15 0.83 -1.97
N ILE A 58 7.86 0.54 -1.82
CA ILE A 58 7.35 -0.56 -1.01
C ILE A 58 7.11 -1.73 -1.94
N THR A 59 7.99 -2.73 -1.90
CA THR A 59 7.84 -3.91 -2.75
C THR A 59 7.00 -4.96 -2.06
N GLU A 60 5.87 -5.31 -2.66
CA GLU A 60 5.06 -6.45 -2.25
C GLU A 60 5.51 -7.69 -3.02
N PHE A 61 5.95 -8.72 -2.32
CA PHE A 61 6.13 -10.04 -2.92
C PHE A 61 4.84 -10.84 -2.82
N PHE A 62 4.25 -11.18 -3.95
CA PHE A 62 2.97 -11.86 -4.02
C PHE A 62 2.99 -13.06 -4.97
N TRP A 63 2.01 -13.92 -4.85
CA TRP A 63 1.72 -14.99 -5.81
C TRP A 63 0.21 -15.10 -6.03
N TYR A 64 -0.23 -15.16 -7.29
CA TYR A 64 -1.64 -15.29 -7.60
C TYR A 64 -2.32 -16.53 -6.98
N GLY A 65 -1.59 -17.63 -6.74
CA GLY A 65 -2.12 -18.81 -6.05
C GLY A 65 -2.17 -18.71 -4.53
N CYS A 66 -1.70 -17.62 -3.94
CA CYS A 66 -1.67 -17.41 -2.50
C CYS A 66 -2.99 -16.82 -2.00
N GLY A 67 -3.76 -17.57 -1.17
CA GLY A 67 -5.01 -17.09 -0.60
C GLY A 67 -4.87 -15.89 0.31
N HIS A 68 -3.73 -15.75 1.01
CA HIS A 68 -3.45 -14.57 1.85
C HIS A 68 -3.20 -13.34 0.98
N CYS A 69 -2.47 -13.48 -0.13
CA CYS A 69 -2.26 -12.39 -1.08
C CYS A 69 -3.60 -11.92 -1.68
N TYR A 70 -4.44 -12.86 -2.11
CA TYR A 70 -5.79 -12.57 -2.61
C TYR A 70 -6.63 -11.76 -1.61
N THR A 71 -6.62 -12.16 -0.34
CA THR A 71 -7.38 -11.46 0.71
C THR A 71 -6.79 -10.10 1.04
N PHE A 72 -5.47 -9.96 0.95
CA PHE A 72 -4.74 -8.73 1.29
C PHE A 72 -4.80 -7.67 0.18
N GLU A 73 -4.87 -8.07 -1.07
CA GLU A 73 -4.82 -7.20 -2.26
C GLU A 73 -5.76 -5.99 -2.21
N PRO A 74 -7.05 -6.11 -1.85
CA PRO A 74 -7.94 -4.95 -1.77
C PRO A 74 -7.49 -3.92 -0.72
N MET A 75 -6.94 -4.39 0.40
CA MET A 75 -6.43 -3.52 1.47
C MET A 75 -5.16 -2.80 1.03
N LEU A 76 -4.23 -3.51 0.39
CA LEU A 76 -2.98 -2.95 -0.12
C LEU A 76 -3.24 -1.91 -1.21
N THR A 77 -4.12 -2.22 -2.15
CA THR A 77 -4.55 -1.28 -3.20
C THR A 77 -5.18 -0.02 -2.62
N ALA A 78 -6.07 -0.15 -1.62
CA ALA A 78 -6.70 0.99 -0.97
C ALA A 78 -5.68 1.84 -0.19
N TRP A 79 -4.77 1.21 0.51
CA TRP A 79 -3.69 1.87 1.24
C TRP A 79 -2.70 2.56 0.30
N GLY A 80 -2.33 1.92 -0.81
CA GLY A 80 -1.42 2.47 -1.82
C GLY A 80 -1.89 3.81 -2.38
N LYS A 81 -3.22 3.99 -2.52
CA LYS A 81 -3.84 5.26 -2.96
C LYS A 81 -3.73 6.39 -1.93
N GLN A 82 -3.41 6.08 -0.68
CA GLN A 82 -3.32 7.04 0.43
C GLN A 82 -1.86 7.36 0.80
N LEU A 83 -0.89 6.79 0.07
CA LEU A 83 0.52 7.05 0.33
C LEU A 83 0.86 8.53 0.09
N PRO A 84 1.77 9.09 0.91
CA PRO A 84 2.27 10.44 0.66
C PRO A 84 3.05 10.51 -0.65
N ALA A 85 3.19 11.71 -1.20
CA ALA A 85 4.05 11.94 -2.35
C ALA A 85 5.48 11.45 -2.07
N GLY A 86 6.07 10.75 -3.02
CA GLY A 86 7.39 10.14 -2.87
C GLY A 86 7.38 8.74 -2.23
N ALA A 87 6.21 8.10 -2.10
CA ALA A 87 6.09 6.68 -1.74
C ALA A 87 5.20 5.95 -2.73
N VAL A 88 5.60 4.74 -3.15
CA VAL A 88 4.86 3.93 -4.13
C VAL A 88 4.85 2.46 -3.72
N VAL A 89 3.75 1.76 -3.99
CA VAL A 89 3.70 0.30 -3.93
C VAL A 89 4.09 -0.28 -5.29
N GLN A 90 5.03 -1.20 -5.29
CA GLN A 90 5.46 -1.93 -6.48
C GLN A 90 5.28 -3.44 -6.25
N PRO A 91 4.24 -4.06 -6.79
CA PRO A 91 4.09 -5.51 -6.71
C PRO A 91 5.19 -6.23 -7.51
N SER A 92 5.71 -7.32 -6.94
CA SER A 92 6.70 -8.20 -7.56
C SER A 92 6.25 -9.65 -7.38
N PRO A 93 5.85 -10.34 -8.46
CA PRO A 93 5.45 -11.74 -8.33
C PRO A 93 6.64 -12.61 -7.92
N ALA A 94 6.45 -13.46 -6.90
CA ALA A 94 7.44 -14.46 -6.50
C ALA A 94 7.51 -15.58 -7.55
N VAL A 95 8.74 -16.12 -7.79
CA VAL A 95 9.00 -17.08 -8.87
C VAL A 95 9.85 -18.26 -8.35
N TRP A 96 9.25 -19.09 -7.49
CA TRP A 96 10.00 -20.21 -6.88
C TRP A 96 9.82 -21.56 -7.58
N ASN A 97 8.88 -21.66 -8.53
CA ASN A 97 8.59 -22.86 -9.31
C ASN A 97 7.92 -22.50 -10.65
N ASP A 98 7.74 -23.50 -11.53
CA ASP A 98 7.17 -23.30 -12.86
C ASP A 98 5.74 -22.73 -12.88
N PRO A 99 4.79 -23.19 -12.05
CA PRO A 99 3.48 -22.55 -11.94
C PRO A 99 3.58 -21.05 -11.56
N MET A 100 4.41 -20.70 -10.60
CA MET A 100 4.61 -19.32 -10.19
C MET A 100 5.27 -18.49 -11.31
N ARG A 101 6.19 -19.08 -12.07
CA ARG A 101 6.80 -18.46 -13.25
C ARG A 101 5.75 -18.12 -14.32
N MET A 102 4.80 -19.02 -14.55
CA MET A 102 3.70 -18.78 -15.49
C MET A 102 2.80 -17.64 -15.02
N HIS A 103 2.49 -17.61 -13.73
CA HIS A 103 1.70 -16.53 -13.12
C HIS A 103 2.44 -15.19 -13.12
N ALA A 104 3.75 -15.18 -12.94
CA ALA A 104 4.58 -13.98 -13.07
C ALA A 104 4.59 -13.46 -14.53
N LYS A 105 4.65 -14.37 -15.52
CA LYS A 105 4.46 -13.99 -16.93
C LYS A 105 3.12 -13.29 -17.14
N ALA A 106 2.02 -13.82 -16.60
CA ALA A 106 0.70 -13.21 -16.72
C ALA A 106 0.70 -11.76 -16.19
N TYR A 107 1.30 -11.54 -15.03
CA TYR A 107 1.42 -10.19 -14.44
C TYR A 107 2.17 -9.22 -15.37
N TYR A 108 3.35 -9.63 -15.85
CA TYR A 108 4.16 -8.76 -16.71
C TYR A 108 3.60 -8.61 -18.14
N ILE A 109 2.88 -9.59 -18.66
CA ILE A 109 2.13 -9.45 -19.92
C ILE A 109 1.04 -8.39 -19.75
N ALA A 110 0.26 -8.44 -18.67
CA ALA A 110 -0.76 -7.45 -18.39
C ALA A 110 -0.17 -6.04 -18.22
N ASP A 111 1.00 -5.92 -17.59
CA ASP A 111 1.73 -4.66 -17.42
C ASP A 111 2.19 -4.08 -18.77
N VAL A 112 2.86 -4.90 -19.59
CA VAL A 112 3.37 -4.48 -20.94
C VAL A 112 2.22 -4.10 -21.88
N LEU A 113 1.09 -4.79 -21.79
CA LEU A 113 -0.10 -4.50 -22.62
C LEU A 113 -0.96 -3.35 -22.05
N GLY A 114 -0.61 -2.79 -20.88
CA GLY A 114 -1.34 -1.68 -20.26
C GLY A 114 -2.72 -2.08 -19.67
N VAL A 115 -2.94 -3.37 -19.45
CA VAL A 115 -4.22 -3.92 -18.94
C VAL A 115 -4.11 -4.46 -17.52
N LYS A 116 -3.00 -4.19 -16.84
CA LYS A 116 -2.71 -4.72 -15.50
C LYS A 116 -3.79 -4.38 -14.48
N GLU A 117 -4.21 -3.12 -14.42
CA GLU A 117 -5.22 -2.66 -13.44
C GLU A 117 -6.55 -3.42 -13.57
N THR A 118 -6.88 -3.84 -14.80
CA THR A 118 -8.09 -4.66 -15.05
C THR A 118 -7.84 -6.13 -14.80
N LEU A 119 -6.72 -6.69 -15.27
CA LEU A 119 -6.48 -8.12 -15.25
C LEU A 119 -5.92 -8.64 -13.93
N HIS A 120 -5.24 -7.82 -13.15
CA HIS A 120 -4.67 -8.25 -11.87
C HIS A 120 -5.72 -8.83 -10.92
N PRO A 121 -6.84 -8.14 -10.60
CA PRO A 121 -7.90 -8.73 -9.79
C PRO A 121 -8.60 -9.91 -10.49
N VAL A 122 -8.75 -9.88 -11.80
CA VAL A 122 -9.36 -10.97 -12.58
C VAL A 122 -8.55 -12.27 -12.47
N ILE A 123 -7.22 -12.20 -12.53
CA ILE A 123 -6.36 -13.38 -12.39
C ILE A 123 -6.50 -13.98 -10.98
N PHE A 124 -6.53 -13.14 -9.94
CA PHE A 124 -6.80 -13.58 -8.58
C PHE A 124 -8.17 -14.28 -8.48
N ASP A 125 -9.24 -13.68 -9.00
CA ASP A 125 -10.59 -14.25 -8.97
C ASP A 125 -10.68 -15.55 -9.77
N ALA A 126 -10.03 -15.62 -10.93
CA ALA A 126 -9.98 -16.85 -11.73
C ALA A 126 -9.38 -18.01 -10.93
N MET A 127 -8.35 -17.75 -10.12
CA MET A 127 -7.70 -18.79 -9.32
C MET A 127 -8.47 -19.11 -8.02
N HIS A 128 -8.94 -18.11 -7.29
CA HIS A 128 -9.52 -18.34 -5.95
C HIS A 128 -11.02 -18.59 -5.97
N VAL A 129 -11.76 -17.97 -6.88
CA VAL A 129 -13.21 -18.12 -7.01
C VAL A 129 -13.55 -19.19 -8.04
N GLN A 130 -12.97 -19.07 -9.25
CA GLN A 130 -13.27 -20.00 -10.36
C GLN A 130 -12.45 -21.29 -10.34
N ARG A 131 -11.44 -21.39 -9.45
CA ARG A 131 -10.57 -22.56 -9.28
C ARG A 131 -9.75 -22.91 -10.54
N LYS A 132 -9.50 -21.97 -11.43
CA LYS A 132 -8.61 -22.12 -12.58
C LYS A 132 -7.16 -22.20 -12.11
N ARG A 133 -6.33 -23.01 -12.74
CA ARG A 133 -4.92 -23.18 -12.36
C ARG A 133 -3.98 -22.19 -13.08
N LEU A 134 -4.32 -21.78 -14.28
CA LEU A 134 -3.61 -20.84 -15.13
C LEU A 134 -2.11 -21.19 -15.30
N THR A 135 -1.82 -22.47 -15.47
CA THR A 135 -0.45 -23.00 -15.53
C THR A 135 0.06 -23.24 -16.94
N SER A 136 -0.76 -22.97 -17.95
CA SER A 136 -0.39 -23.10 -19.34
C SER A 136 -0.58 -21.79 -20.12
N ARG A 137 0.18 -21.65 -21.23
CA ARG A 137 0.03 -20.52 -22.15
C ARG A 137 -1.41 -20.39 -22.67
N LEU A 138 -2.03 -21.52 -22.98
CA LEU A 138 -3.40 -21.53 -23.52
C LEU A 138 -4.41 -21.00 -22.49
N GLU A 139 -4.36 -21.49 -21.25
CA GLU A 139 -5.25 -21.01 -20.18
C GLU A 139 -5.11 -19.50 -19.92
N LEU A 140 -3.87 -19.00 -19.98
CA LEU A 140 -3.62 -17.56 -19.82
C LEU A 140 -4.13 -16.78 -21.03
N ARG A 141 -3.86 -17.24 -22.26
CA ARG A 141 -4.33 -16.58 -23.48
C ARG A 141 -5.83 -16.48 -23.51
N ASP A 142 -6.54 -17.57 -23.18
CA ASP A 142 -8.00 -17.60 -23.16
C ASP A 142 -8.55 -16.62 -22.12
N LEU A 143 -7.91 -16.53 -20.93
CA LEU A 143 -8.30 -15.55 -19.89
C LEU A 143 -8.12 -14.11 -20.39
N PHE A 144 -7.01 -13.81 -21.06
CA PHE A 144 -6.73 -12.48 -21.58
C PHE A 144 -7.67 -12.12 -22.74
N GLU A 145 -7.98 -13.07 -23.63
CA GLU A 145 -8.93 -12.91 -24.73
C GLU A 145 -10.34 -12.63 -24.22
N ASP A 146 -10.82 -13.37 -23.20
CA ASP A 146 -12.09 -13.13 -22.52
C ASP A 146 -12.23 -11.70 -21.94
N HIS A 147 -11.09 -11.01 -21.78
CA HIS A 147 -11.03 -9.64 -21.27
C HIS A 147 -10.51 -8.62 -22.29
N GLY A 148 -10.64 -8.93 -23.57
CA GLY A 148 -10.45 -7.99 -24.67
C GLY A 148 -9.02 -7.83 -25.16
N VAL A 149 -8.10 -8.73 -24.81
CA VAL A 149 -6.74 -8.76 -25.37
C VAL A 149 -6.72 -9.68 -26.60
N GLU A 150 -6.33 -9.12 -27.73
CA GLU A 150 -6.19 -9.90 -28.97
C GLU A 150 -5.16 -11.02 -28.79
N PRO A 151 -5.45 -12.28 -29.24
CA PRO A 151 -4.54 -13.42 -29.08
C PRO A 151 -3.13 -13.17 -29.62
N ALA A 152 -3.03 -12.49 -30.76
CA ALA A 152 -1.73 -12.16 -31.35
C ALA A 152 -0.91 -11.17 -30.52
N GLN A 153 -1.56 -10.24 -29.79
CA GLN A 153 -0.90 -9.33 -28.87
C GLN A 153 -0.40 -10.07 -27.63
N PHE A 154 -1.23 -10.95 -27.07
CA PHE A 154 -0.83 -11.82 -25.97
C PHE A 154 0.38 -12.67 -26.34
N ASP A 155 0.32 -13.39 -27.49
CA ASP A 155 1.39 -14.28 -27.93
C ASP A 155 2.71 -13.52 -28.14
N LYS A 156 2.66 -12.34 -28.77
CA LYS A 156 3.83 -11.47 -28.93
C LYS A 156 4.42 -11.03 -27.58
N ALA A 157 3.58 -10.66 -26.63
CA ALA A 157 4.03 -10.28 -25.29
C ALA A 157 4.60 -11.48 -24.53
N PHE A 158 3.94 -12.65 -24.61
CA PHE A 158 4.37 -13.89 -23.96
C PHE A 158 5.77 -14.33 -24.38
N ASP A 159 6.11 -14.18 -25.66
CA ASP A 159 7.40 -14.55 -26.23
C ASP A 159 8.43 -13.40 -26.21
N SER A 160 8.09 -12.26 -25.62
CA SER A 160 8.96 -11.11 -25.63
C SER A 160 10.12 -11.23 -24.64
N PHE A 161 11.30 -10.79 -25.06
CA PHE A 161 12.47 -10.66 -24.19
C PHE A 161 12.19 -9.75 -22.98
N GLY A 162 11.36 -8.73 -23.15
CA GLY A 162 10.99 -7.78 -22.07
C GLY A 162 10.29 -8.49 -20.91
N VAL A 163 9.25 -9.28 -21.21
CA VAL A 163 8.52 -10.06 -20.19
C VAL A 163 9.44 -11.07 -19.53
N ASP A 164 10.23 -11.82 -20.31
CA ASP A 164 11.18 -12.79 -19.76
C ASP A 164 12.24 -12.14 -18.88
N SER A 165 12.70 -10.95 -19.22
CA SER A 165 13.66 -10.20 -18.41
C SER A 165 13.03 -9.74 -17.07
N GLN A 166 11.79 -9.26 -17.10
CA GLN A 166 11.06 -8.88 -15.89
C GLN A 166 10.81 -10.06 -14.94
N VAL A 167 10.45 -11.23 -15.51
CA VAL A 167 10.29 -12.47 -14.71
C VAL A 167 11.62 -12.88 -14.06
N ARG A 168 12.75 -12.83 -14.78
CA ARG A 168 14.07 -13.12 -14.19
C ARG A 168 14.47 -12.12 -13.10
N GLN A 169 14.15 -10.84 -13.29
CA GLN A 169 14.41 -9.82 -12.26
C GLN A 169 13.54 -10.02 -11.02
N ALA A 170 12.30 -10.46 -11.18
CA ALA A 170 11.42 -10.81 -10.06
C ALA A 170 11.94 -12.02 -9.30
N ASP A 171 12.40 -13.06 -10.01
CA ASP A 171 13.04 -14.26 -9.45
C ASP A 171 14.29 -13.90 -8.62
N ALA A 172 15.11 -12.99 -9.13
CA ALA A 172 16.33 -12.54 -8.45
C ALA A 172 16.06 -11.63 -7.23
N ARG A 173 14.84 -11.08 -7.09
CA ARG A 173 14.45 -10.23 -5.96
C ARG A 173 13.80 -10.99 -4.82
N ALA A 174 13.14 -12.11 -5.11
CA ALA A 174 12.46 -12.97 -4.14
C ALA A 174 13.41 -13.99 -3.54
#